data_c8407cc9e043c13dd2380008b3fa9797
#
_entry.id   c8407cc9e043c13dd2380008b3fa9797
#
_cell.length_a   1.000
_cell.length_b   1.000
_cell.length_c   1.000
_cell.angle_alpha   90.00
_cell.angle_beta   90.00
_cell.angle_gamma   90.00
#
_symmetry.space_group_name_H-M   'P 1'
#
loop_
_entity.id
_entity.type
_entity.pdbx_description
1 polymer ?
#
loop_
_entity_poly.entity_id
_entity_poly.type
_entity_poly.pdbx_seq_one_letter_code
_entity_poly.pdbx_strand_id
1 'polypeptide(L)'
;MAAFIITRIQTGDYETWRPMFDQDRPLARAKATRQRVFRKADDPNHVFVFLEFDSVADAEKARGRLEKSNVLDRFQDKDGPNVVEEAPG
;
A
#
# COMPACT_ATOMS: atom_id res chain seq x y z
N MET A 1 7.60 -0.60 18.04
CA MET A 1 6.66 0.46 17.73
C MET A 1 6.11 0.25 16.32
N ALA A 2 4.81 0.29 16.15
CA ALA A 2 4.20 0.01 14.85
C ALA A 2 4.55 1.08 13.81
N ALA A 3 4.76 0.65 12.59
CA ALA A 3 4.95 1.53 11.45
C ALA A 3 3.97 1.13 10.37
N PHE A 4 3.71 2.03 9.44
CA PHE A 4 2.72 1.82 8.40
C PHE A 4 3.30 2.19 7.05
N ILE A 5 2.79 1.53 6.01
CA ILE A 5 2.95 2.03 4.65
C ILE A 5 1.58 2.51 4.20
N ILE A 6 1.50 3.75 3.76
CA ILE A 6 0.28 4.34 3.23
C ILE A 6 0.49 4.66 1.76
N THR A 7 -0.39 4.13 0.92
CA THR A 7 -0.33 4.34 -0.52
C THR A 7 -1.69 4.75 -1.04
N ARG A 8 -1.74 5.77 -1.88
CA ARG A 8 -2.95 6.22 -2.56
C ARG A 8 -2.79 5.95 -4.04
N ILE A 9 -3.78 5.34 -4.67
CA ILE A 9 -3.73 4.97 -6.09
C ILE A 9 -5.06 5.24 -6.74
N GLN A 10 -5.04 5.97 -7.88
CA GLN A 10 -6.19 6.00 -8.78
C GLN A 10 -6.06 4.79 -9.70
N THR A 11 -6.88 3.77 -9.46
CA THR A 11 -6.76 2.50 -10.19
C THR A 11 -7.39 2.54 -11.57
N GLY A 12 -8.34 3.46 -11.79
CA GLY A 12 -9.13 3.49 -13.02
C GLY A 12 -10.21 2.43 -13.05
N ASP A 13 -9.95 1.25 -12.48
CA ASP A 13 -10.91 0.15 -12.40
C ASP A 13 -10.55 -0.74 -11.21
N TYR A 14 -11.25 -0.55 -10.10
CA TYR A 14 -11.00 -1.29 -8.87
C TYR A 14 -11.13 -2.80 -9.08
N GLU A 15 -12.13 -3.22 -9.85
CA GLU A 15 -12.40 -4.66 -10.05
C GLU A 15 -11.24 -5.35 -10.75
N THR A 16 -10.54 -4.66 -11.63
CA THR A 16 -9.36 -5.20 -12.29
C THR A 16 -8.14 -5.14 -11.37
N TRP A 17 -8.03 -4.08 -10.57
CA TRP A 17 -6.90 -3.87 -9.68
C TRP A 17 -6.88 -4.85 -8.50
N ARG A 18 -8.05 -5.12 -7.90
CA ARG A 18 -8.13 -5.89 -6.65
C ARG A 18 -7.52 -7.30 -6.76
N PRO A 19 -7.80 -8.09 -7.81
CA PRO A 19 -7.18 -9.41 -7.92
C PRO A 19 -5.66 -9.34 -8.00
N MET A 20 -5.11 -8.32 -8.65
CA MET A 20 -3.66 -8.12 -8.73
C MET A 20 -3.07 -7.80 -7.36
N PHE A 21 -3.76 -6.94 -6.61
CA PHE A 21 -3.36 -6.60 -5.25
C PHE A 21 -3.36 -7.84 -4.36
N ASP A 22 -4.39 -8.68 -4.47
CA ASP A 22 -4.52 -9.86 -3.63
C ASP A 22 -3.43 -10.90 -3.88
N GLN A 23 -2.84 -10.92 -5.09
CA GLN A 23 -1.74 -11.83 -5.40
C GLN A 23 -0.45 -11.46 -4.67
N ASP A 24 -0.29 -10.20 -4.29
CA ASP A 24 0.90 -9.69 -3.59
C ASP A 24 2.21 -10.16 -4.22
N ARG A 25 2.34 -9.99 -5.54
CA ARG A 25 3.54 -10.43 -6.27
C ARG A 25 4.86 -9.90 -5.68
N PRO A 26 4.92 -8.61 -5.25
CA PRO A 26 6.15 -8.12 -4.63
C PRO A 26 6.40 -8.67 -3.24
N LEU A 27 5.46 -9.43 -2.67
CA LEU A 27 5.53 -9.96 -1.31
C LEU A 27 5.68 -8.82 -0.27
N ALA A 28 5.14 -7.66 -0.60
CA ALA A 28 5.27 -6.48 0.25
C ALA A 28 4.47 -6.64 1.55
N ARG A 29 3.43 -7.50 1.53
CA ARG A 29 2.58 -7.71 2.69
C ARG A 29 2.95 -8.95 3.51
N ALA A 30 4.02 -9.64 3.14
CA ALA A 30 4.39 -10.90 3.79
C ALA A 30 4.59 -10.74 5.30
N LYS A 31 5.11 -9.60 5.74
CA LYS A 31 5.34 -9.33 7.16
C LYS A 31 4.37 -8.29 7.74
N ALA A 32 3.34 -7.92 6.99
CA ALA A 32 2.36 -7.00 7.49
C ALA A 32 1.51 -7.68 8.57
N THR A 33 1.34 -7.01 9.71
CA THR A 33 0.54 -7.52 10.81
C THR A 33 -0.94 -7.22 10.61
N ARG A 34 -1.22 -6.20 9.77
CA ARG A 34 -2.60 -5.80 9.47
C ARG A 34 -2.60 -5.09 8.13
N GLN A 35 -3.70 -5.25 7.38
CA GLN A 35 -3.88 -4.53 6.13
C GLN A 35 -5.31 -4.02 6.04
N ARG A 36 -5.48 -2.83 5.46
CA ARG A 36 -6.78 -2.25 5.21
C ARG A 36 -6.77 -1.54 3.86
N VAL A 37 -7.86 -1.71 3.13
CA VAL A 37 -8.04 -1.04 1.84
C VAL A 37 -9.32 -0.21 1.93
N PHE A 38 -9.19 1.06 1.63
CA PHE A 38 -10.33 1.99 1.62
C PHE A 38 -10.56 2.47 0.21
N ARG A 39 -11.81 2.65 -0.15
CA ARG A 39 -12.19 3.25 -1.43
C ARG A 39 -12.77 4.63 -1.14
N LYS A 40 -12.44 5.61 -1.97
CA LYS A 40 -12.99 6.94 -1.81
C LYS A 40 -14.50 6.89 -2.03
N ALA A 41 -15.26 7.55 -1.15
CA ALA A 41 -16.72 7.42 -1.17
C ALA A 41 -17.35 7.90 -2.49
N ASP A 42 -16.78 8.93 -3.10
CA ASP A 42 -17.28 9.51 -4.34
C ASP A 42 -16.54 9.03 -5.60
N ASP A 43 -15.52 8.17 -5.43
CA ASP A 43 -14.78 7.57 -6.53
C ASP A 43 -14.23 6.20 -6.10
N PRO A 44 -15.01 5.13 -6.31
CA PRO A 44 -14.62 3.80 -5.82
C PRO A 44 -13.37 3.23 -6.50
N ASN A 45 -12.87 3.85 -7.56
CA ASN A 45 -11.62 3.44 -8.19
C ASN A 45 -10.39 4.11 -7.59
N HIS A 46 -10.60 5.04 -6.67
CA HIS A 46 -9.52 5.70 -5.95
C HIS A 46 -9.36 5.01 -4.60
N VAL A 47 -8.22 4.35 -4.40
CA VAL A 47 -8.01 3.50 -3.22
C VAL A 47 -6.91 4.04 -2.33
N PHE A 48 -7.05 3.73 -1.03
CA PHE A 48 -6.07 4.06 -0.01
C PHE A 48 -5.70 2.75 0.68
N VAL A 49 -4.44 2.36 0.60
CA VAL A 49 -3.96 1.10 1.18
C VAL A 49 -3.13 1.41 2.41
N PHE A 50 -3.48 0.75 3.52
CA PHE A 50 -2.78 0.88 4.80
C PHE A 50 -2.22 -0.49 5.17
N LEU A 51 -0.90 -0.57 5.30
CA LEU A 51 -0.24 -1.78 5.76
C LEU A 51 0.47 -1.48 7.07
N GLU A 52 0.26 -2.30 8.08
CA GLU A 52 0.89 -2.13 9.38
C GLU A 52 2.01 -3.15 9.56
N PHE A 53 3.12 -2.72 10.15
CA PHE A 53 4.29 -3.55 10.41
C PHE A 53 4.73 -3.35 11.86
N ASP A 54 5.47 -4.32 12.39
CA ASP A 54 5.97 -4.25 13.77
C ASP A 54 7.04 -3.16 13.94
N SER A 55 7.75 -2.82 12.88
CA SER A 55 8.84 -1.86 12.96
C SER A 55 9.00 -1.08 11.67
N VAL A 56 9.68 0.06 11.77
CA VAL A 56 10.06 0.86 10.60
C VAL A 56 10.95 0.03 9.67
N ALA A 57 11.84 -0.78 10.22
CA ALA A 57 12.74 -1.61 9.41
C ALA A 57 11.96 -2.57 8.51
N ASP A 58 10.92 -3.22 9.06
CA ASP A 58 10.07 -4.11 8.28
C ASP A 58 9.29 -3.36 7.20
N ALA A 59 8.77 -2.17 7.56
CA ALA A 59 8.05 -1.32 6.60
C ALA A 59 8.97 -0.87 5.46
N GLU A 60 10.21 -0.47 5.78
CA GLU A 60 11.18 -0.06 4.78
C GLU A 60 11.53 -1.19 3.81
N LYS A 61 11.67 -2.41 4.31
CA LYS A 61 11.92 -3.56 3.45
C LYS A 61 10.75 -3.80 2.50
N ALA A 62 9.52 -3.70 3.01
CA ALA A 62 8.33 -3.87 2.19
C ALA A 62 8.24 -2.78 1.13
N ARG A 63 8.55 -1.53 1.48
CA ARG A 63 8.58 -0.44 0.51
C ARG A 63 9.59 -0.71 -0.59
N GLY A 64 10.77 -1.19 -0.22
CA GLY A 64 11.79 -1.54 -1.20
C GLY A 64 11.32 -2.60 -2.18
N ARG A 65 10.59 -3.61 -1.71
CA ARG A 65 10.02 -4.63 -2.58
C ARG A 65 8.99 -4.05 -3.55
N LEU A 66 8.14 -3.15 -3.06
CA LEU A 66 7.15 -2.49 -3.91
C LEU A 66 7.81 -1.67 -5.01
N GLU A 67 8.81 -0.87 -4.65
CA GLU A 67 9.50 -0.03 -5.60
C GLU A 67 10.28 -0.86 -6.64
N LYS A 68 10.95 -1.91 -6.17
CA LYS A 68 11.75 -2.77 -7.04
C LYS A 68 10.90 -3.55 -8.03
N SER A 69 9.66 -3.89 -7.65
CA SER A 69 8.76 -4.66 -8.50
C SER A 69 8.13 -3.82 -9.61
N ASN A 70 8.15 -2.50 -9.49
CA ASN A 70 7.57 -1.55 -10.44
C ASN A 70 6.05 -1.72 -10.61
N VAL A 71 5.36 -2.39 -9.67
CA VAL A 71 3.91 -2.61 -9.79
C VAL A 71 3.12 -1.32 -9.73
N LEU A 72 3.68 -0.28 -9.09
CA LEU A 72 3.01 1.00 -8.97
C LEU A 72 3.28 1.94 -10.14
N ASP A 73 4.27 1.62 -10.98
CA ASP A 73 4.67 2.50 -12.08
C ASP A 73 3.60 2.66 -13.15
N ARG A 74 2.67 1.71 -13.24
CA ARG A 74 1.56 1.76 -14.19
C ARG A 74 0.55 2.85 -13.87
N PHE A 75 0.54 3.35 -12.64
CA PHE A 75 -0.42 4.34 -12.20
C PHE A 75 0.24 5.72 -12.19
N GLN A 76 -0.38 6.67 -12.91
CA GLN A 76 0.15 8.03 -12.97
C GLN A 76 -0.30 8.86 -11.77
N ASP A 77 -1.54 8.65 -11.33
CA ASP A 77 -2.10 9.37 -10.18
C ASP A 77 -1.98 8.50 -8.94
N LYS A 78 -0.86 8.65 -8.25
CA LYS A 78 -0.60 7.89 -7.04
C LYS A 78 0.25 8.70 -6.08
N ASP A 79 0.23 8.31 -4.81
CA ASP A 79 1.12 8.84 -3.78
C ASP A 79 1.60 7.70 -2.91
N GLY A 80 2.90 7.64 -2.70
CA GLY A 80 3.51 6.56 -1.91
C GLY A 80 4.21 5.54 -2.79
N PRO A 81 4.66 4.45 -2.18
CA PRO A 81 4.44 4.06 -0.77
C PRO A 81 5.19 4.96 0.21
N ASN A 82 4.48 5.40 1.25
CA ASN A 82 5.05 6.24 2.30
C ASN A 82 5.18 5.43 3.58
N VAL A 83 6.39 5.37 4.14
CA VAL A 83 6.60 4.76 5.45
C VAL A 83 6.38 5.84 6.50
N VAL A 84 5.47 5.57 7.44
CA VAL A 84 5.07 6.51 8.46
C VAL A 84 4.98 5.83 9.81
N GLU A 85 5.10 6.62 10.87
CA GLU A 85 4.84 6.18 12.23
C GLU A 85 3.67 7.00 12.79
N GLU A 86 2.91 6.37 13.67
CA GLU A 86 1.80 7.08 14.30
C GLU A 86 2.35 8.13 15.24
N ALA A 87 1.89 9.37 15.09
CA ALA A 87 2.31 10.44 15.97
C ALA A 87 1.59 10.29 17.33
N PRO A 88 2.28 10.54 18.44
CA PRO A 88 1.62 10.55 19.74
C PRO A 88 0.60 11.66 19.75
N GLY A 89 -0.61 11.33 20.24
CA GLY A 89 -1.70 12.25 20.13
C GLY A 89 -2.38 12.63 21.39
#